data_8371719fab78aa9ff91e7ce78ee3dcc3
#
_entry.id   8371719fab78aa9ff91e7ce78ee3dcc3
#
_cell.length_a   1.000
_cell.length_b   1.000
_cell.length_c   1.000
_cell.angle_alpha   90.00
_cell.angle_beta   90.00
_cell.angle_gamma   90.00
#
_symmetry.space_group_name_H-M   'P 1'
#
loop_
_entity.id
_entity.type
_entity.pdbx_description
1 polymer ?
#
loop_
_entity_poly.entity_id
_entity_poly.type
_entity_poly.pdbx_seq_one_letter_code
_entity_poly.pdbx_strand_id
1 'polypeptide(L)'
;MGQFLPTTKEEMLERGWQQPDFVYISGDAYVDHPSFGAAIITRTLESRGFKVCFLAQPDWRRLDDFQRFGKPRLGFLISSGNIDSMVNHYSVSKKRRKKDSYSNNGEMGHRPDRAVIVYSQKVREAYHDATILIGGIEASLRRLAHYDYWDDKVRKSILIDANADLLMYGMGENSIIEIAEALDAGLDVHDLTYLDGTVFKTKDLSMIPDDHIMLPSFFDMTHDKKEYAKSFGIQYRNTDHYNAKTLVEPYEGFYVVQNRPNRPLTQMEFDDTYALPYQRTYHPSYDYIPAIEEVRFSLISNRGCFGACNFCALNFHQGRIIQSRSHESLVEEAKKIIQDPDFKGYIHDVGGPTANFRFPSCEKQTTHGACPTRQCLWPKPCRQLRVDHSDYLALLKKLRSLEGVKKVFVRSGIRYDYLMYDQDDTFFKELIQHHISGQLKVAPEHISNQVLDKMGKPHRELYEKFVDKYKRLNKEMNKNQYLVPYLMSSHPGSDLNSAIELAEYLRDIHHQPEQVQDFYPTPGTLSTAMYYTELDPRDLTPVYVAKTPKEKAMQRALMQYRRPQNYHLVYEALTLAKRTDLIGFQKKCLIKPKGQKRPLRRGS
;
A
#
# COMPACT_ATOMS: atom_id res chain seq x y z
N MET A 1 12.48 29.18 5.07
CA MET A 1 12.43 27.72 4.89
C MET A 1 12.74 27.11 6.25
N GLY A 2 12.04 26.06 6.64
CA GLY A 2 12.35 25.29 7.85
C GLY A 2 13.76 24.66 7.75
N GLN A 3 14.30 24.20 8.85
CA GLN A 3 15.54 23.42 8.87
C GLN A 3 15.20 21.94 8.93
N PHE A 4 16.12 21.07 8.47
CA PHE A 4 16.01 19.63 8.77
C PHE A 4 16.00 19.41 10.28
N LEU A 5 15.31 18.36 10.74
CA LEU A 5 15.41 17.94 12.13
C LEU A 5 16.82 17.44 12.43
N PRO A 6 17.32 17.57 13.68
CA PRO A 6 18.65 17.11 14.06
C PRO A 6 18.85 15.62 13.79
N THR A 7 19.94 15.28 13.10
CA THR A 7 20.39 13.92 12.81
C THR A 7 21.65 13.55 13.60
N THR A 8 22.31 14.56 14.18
CA THR A 8 23.48 14.41 15.04
C THR A 8 23.26 15.09 16.39
N LYS A 9 24.09 14.73 17.37
CA LYS A 9 24.06 15.35 18.69
C LYS A 9 24.48 16.83 18.64
N GLU A 10 25.40 17.17 17.76
CA GLU A 10 25.87 18.54 17.52
C GLU A 10 24.72 19.41 17.02
N GLU A 11 23.98 18.98 15.98
CA GLU A 11 22.81 19.70 15.46
C GLU A 11 21.71 19.88 16.51
N MET A 12 21.51 18.89 17.40
CA MET A 12 20.58 18.98 18.53
C MET A 12 21.04 20.07 19.53
N LEU A 13 22.32 20.09 19.88
CA LEU A 13 22.89 21.08 20.79
C LEU A 13 22.89 22.50 20.20
N GLU A 14 23.13 22.66 18.89
CA GLU A 14 23.03 23.93 18.17
C GLU A 14 21.62 24.55 18.27
N ARG A 15 20.58 23.72 18.37
CA ARG A 15 19.20 24.18 18.66
C ARG A 15 18.96 24.53 20.13
N GLY A 16 19.98 24.43 20.98
CA GLY A 16 19.86 24.64 22.43
C GLY A 16 19.16 23.50 23.18
N TRP A 17 19.05 22.31 22.58
CA TRP A 17 18.40 21.18 23.19
C TRP A 17 19.42 20.28 23.90
N GLN A 18 19.25 20.08 25.20
CA GLN A 18 20.09 19.15 25.97
C GLN A 18 19.56 17.72 25.91
N GLN A 19 18.26 17.57 25.69
CA GLN A 19 17.56 16.29 25.58
C GLN A 19 16.40 16.44 24.58
N PRO A 20 16.18 15.47 23.66
CA PRO A 20 15.00 15.47 22.82
C PRO A 20 13.77 14.95 23.57
N ASP A 21 12.58 15.35 23.16
CA ASP A 21 11.35 14.75 23.64
C ASP A 21 11.13 13.39 22.99
N PHE A 22 11.37 13.31 21.68
CA PHE A 22 11.29 12.07 20.91
C PHE A 22 12.55 11.86 20.05
N VAL A 23 12.92 10.60 19.86
CA VAL A 23 13.83 10.15 18.83
C VAL A 23 13.07 9.29 17.84
N TYR A 24 12.97 9.73 16.58
CA TYR A 24 12.34 8.97 15.50
C TYR A 24 13.38 8.10 14.78
N ILE A 25 13.16 6.78 14.80
CA ILE A 25 14.03 5.79 14.12
C ILE A 25 13.34 5.30 12.85
N SER A 26 14.01 5.47 11.72
CA SER A 26 13.50 5.09 10.40
C SER A 26 14.39 4.06 9.72
N GLY A 27 13.75 3.08 9.06
CA GLY A 27 14.43 2.19 8.11
C GLY A 27 14.80 2.84 6.78
N ASP A 28 14.23 4.01 6.47
CA ASP A 28 14.57 4.82 5.30
C ASP A 28 15.65 5.84 5.65
N ALA A 29 16.44 6.28 4.64
CA ALA A 29 17.20 7.51 4.71
C ALA A 29 16.28 8.70 5.01
N TYR A 30 16.82 9.79 5.56
CA TYR A 30 16.01 10.94 5.92
C TYR A 30 15.63 11.77 4.69
N VAL A 31 14.38 11.66 4.30
CA VAL A 31 13.71 12.48 3.28
C VAL A 31 12.61 13.29 3.94
N ASP A 32 12.75 14.59 3.97
CA ASP A 32 11.78 15.51 4.56
C ASP A 32 10.77 15.98 3.51
N HIS A 33 9.86 15.08 3.16
CA HIS A 33 8.86 15.31 2.12
C HIS A 33 7.48 14.77 2.56
N PRO A 34 6.37 15.45 2.25
CA PRO A 34 5.03 15.04 2.70
C PRO A 34 4.52 13.71 2.10
N SER A 35 5.27 13.08 1.21
CA SER A 35 5.04 11.70 0.75
C SER A 35 5.70 10.64 1.65
N PHE A 36 6.42 11.05 2.69
CA PHE A 36 7.10 10.16 3.62
C PHE A 36 6.43 10.23 5.00
N GLY A 37 5.94 9.10 5.47
CA GLY A 37 5.26 9.03 6.78
C GLY A 37 6.13 9.50 7.94
N ALA A 38 7.44 9.23 7.88
CA ALA A 38 8.40 9.72 8.88
C ALA A 38 8.44 11.25 8.96
N ALA A 39 8.48 11.93 7.80
CA ALA A 39 8.44 13.39 7.75
C ALA A 39 7.11 13.95 8.28
N ILE A 40 5.99 13.34 7.91
CA ILE A 40 4.66 13.76 8.40
C ILE A 40 4.61 13.69 9.93
N ILE A 41 4.92 12.55 10.53
CA ILE A 41 4.84 12.35 11.99
C ILE A 41 5.79 13.30 12.73
N THR A 42 7.03 13.40 12.27
CA THR A 42 8.03 14.25 12.96
C THR A 42 7.73 15.75 12.83
N ARG A 43 7.27 16.22 11.65
CA ARG A 43 6.84 17.60 11.45
C ARG A 43 5.56 17.94 12.20
N THR A 44 4.64 16.99 12.31
CA THR A 44 3.44 17.14 13.15
C THR A 44 3.82 17.36 14.62
N LEU A 45 4.75 16.58 15.17
CA LEU A 45 5.24 16.78 16.53
C LEU A 45 6.00 18.11 16.70
N GLU A 46 6.89 18.44 15.77
CA GLU A 46 7.63 19.72 15.79
C GLU A 46 6.66 20.91 15.78
N SER A 47 5.57 20.85 14.99
CA SER A 47 4.55 21.91 14.94
C SER A 47 3.80 22.10 16.25
N ARG A 48 3.82 21.12 17.14
CA ARG A 48 3.25 21.16 18.49
C ARG A 48 4.29 21.55 19.56
N GLY A 49 5.52 21.89 19.14
CA GLY A 49 6.58 22.35 20.04
C GLY A 49 7.45 21.24 20.63
N PHE A 50 7.24 19.97 20.24
CA PHE A 50 8.08 18.87 20.71
C PHE A 50 9.45 18.88 20.03
N LYS A 51 10.48 18.56 20.79
CA LYS A 51 11.87 18.43 20.33
C LYS A 51 12.08 17.03 19.75
N VAL A 52 12.18 16.94 18.43
CA VAL A 52 12.29 15.66 17.73
C VAL A 52 13.64 15.55 17.05
N CYS A 53 14.39 14.49 17.34
CA CYS A 53 15.61 14.11 16.63
C CYS A 53 15.31 12.94 15.66
N PHE A 54 16.00 12.90 14.53
CA PHE A 54 15.77 11.92 13.47
C PHE A 54 16.98 10.99 13.33
N LEU A 55 16.77 9.70 13.61
CA LEU A 55 17.79 8.65 13.48
C LEU A 55 17.45 7.76 12.26
N ALA A 56 18.05 8.11 11.11
CA ALA A 56 17.83 7.40 9.85
C ALA A 56 18.79 6.23 9.71
N GLN A 57 18.27 5.05 9.39
CA GLN A 57 19.04 3.85 9.08
C GLN A 57 20.24 3.61 10.03
N PRO A 58 20.01 3.57 11.38
CA PRO A 58 21.10 3.30 12.32
C PRO A 58 21.76 1.96 12.02
N ASP A 59 23.07 1.86 12.24
CA ASP A 59 23.77 0.57 12.14
C ASP A 59 23.27 -0.36 13.25
N TRP A 60 22.32 -1.21 12.90
CA TRP A 60 21.66 -2.14 13.80
C TRP A 60 22.59 -3.23 14.38
N ARG A 61 23.85 -3.31 13.91
CA ARG A 61 24.88 -4.18 14.46
C ARG A 61 25.58 -3.55 15.67
N ARG A 62 25.43 -2.22 15.83
CA ARG A 62 26.08 -1.42 16.87
C ARG A 62 25.04 -0.79 17.77
N LEU A 63 25.38 -0.62 19.04
CA LEU A 63 24.50 0.00 20.04
C LEU A 63 24.66 1.53 20.09
N ASP A 64 25.85 2.02 19.77
CA ASP A 64 26.24 3.44 19.87
C ASP A 64 25.30 4.34 19.05
N ASP A 65 24.85 3.87 17.88
CA ASP A 65 23.94 4.66 17.03
C ASP A 65 22.60 4.93 17.73
N PHE A 66 22.10 3.95 18.47
CA PHE A 66 20.84 4.08 19.23
C PHE A 66 21.00 4.94 20.48
N GLN A 67 22.24 5.21 20.91
CA GLN A 67 22.57 6.06 22.05
C GLN A 67 23.00 7.48 21.66
N ARG A 68 23.04 7.80 20.35
CA ARG A 68 23.54 9.07 19.77
C ARG A 68 22.96 10.31 20.43
N PHE A 69 21.65 10.34 20.68
CA PHE A 69 20.95 11.48 21.29
C PHE A 69 20.72 11.36 22.80
N GLY A 70 21.16 10.24 23.40
CA GLY A 70 20.73 9.88 24.77
C GLY A 70 19.31 9.37 24.83
N LYS A 71 18.82 9.09 26.04
CA LYS A 71 17.42 8.67 26.26
C LYS A 71 16.49 9.87 26.08
N PRO A 72 15.51 9.81 25.17
CA PRO A 72 14.53 10.88 25.01
C PRO A 72 13.63 10.99 26.25
N ARG A 73 13.05 12.17 26.44
CA ARG A 73 12.17 12.44 27.60
C ARG A 73 10.87 11.65 27.54
N LEU A 74 10.24 11.54 26.36
CA LEU A 74 8.94 10.93 26.18
C LEU A 74 9.00 9.56 25.50
N GLY A 75 9.90 9.33 24.55
CA GLY A 75 10.04 8.00 23.97
C GLY A 75 10.69 7.94 22.59
N PHE A 76 10.89 6.71 22.15
CA PHE A 76 11.34 6.38 20.79
C PHE A 76 10.14 6.08 19.89
N LEU A 77 10.14 6.64 18.69
CA LEU A 77 9.17 6.36 17.61
C LEU A 77 9.87 5.53 16.55
N ILE A 78 9.36 4.36 16.24
CA ILE A 78 10.07 3.40 15.37
C ILE A 78 9.20 2.97 14.20
N SER A 79 9.74 3.08 12.98
CA SER A 79 9.12 2.57 11.75
C SER A 79 10.13 1.90 10.83
N SER A 80 9.64 1.05 9.92
CA SER A 80 10.45 0.48 8.84
C SER A 80 10.75 1.49 7.72
N GLY A 81 10.11 2.65 7.74
CA GLY A 81 10.08 3.62 6.64
C GLY A 81 8.80 3.55 5.81
N ASN A 82 8.84 4.05 4.59
CA ASN A 82 7.68 4.09 3.67
C ASN A 82 7.23 2.72 3.15
N ILE A 83 8.08 1.73 3.26
CA ILE A 83 7.79 0.37 2.79
C ILE A 83 8.10 -0.65 3.89
N ASP A 84 7.37 -1.76 3.87
CA ASP A 84 7.68 -2.92 4.69
C ASP A 84 9.07 -3.47 4.37
N SER A 85 9.90 -3.73 5.39
CA SER A 85 11.28 -4.14 5.23
C SER A 85 11.42 -5.45 4.44
N MET A 86 10.56 -6.44 4.71
CA MET A 86 10.60 -7.73 4.03
C MET A 86 10.15 -7.61 2.57
N VAL A 87 9.12 -6.81 2.29
CA VAL A 87 8.64 -6.53 0.93
C VAL A 87 9.70 -5.74 0.14
N ASN A 88 10.42 -4.84 0.79
CA ASN A 88 11.52 -4.10 0.16
C ASN A 88 12.71 -5.00 -0.18
N HIS A 89 13.06 -5.90 0.72
CA HIS A 89 14.28 -6.72 0.59
C HIS A 89 14.13 -7.91 -0.33
N TYR A 90 12.93 -8.49 -0.44
CA TYR A 90 12.73 -9.77 -1.13
C TYR A 90 11.72 -9.66 -2.26
N SER A 91 11.95 -10.44 -3.31
CA SER A 91 10.95 -10.72 -4.33
C SER A 91 9.95 -11.77 -3.82
N VAL A 92 8.85 -11.97 -4.55
CA VAL A 92 7.88 -13.03 -4.24
C VAL A 92 8.48 -14.43 -4.27
N SER A 93 9.57 -14.66 -5.01
CA SER A 93 10.34 -15.91 -4.99
C SER A 93 11.36 -15.98 -3.85
N LYS A 94 11.24 -15.12 -2.84
CA LYS A 94 12.12 -15.01 -1.67
C LYS A 94 13.60 -14.72 -2.02
N LYS A 95 13.86 -14.20 -3.22
CA LYS A 95 15.22 -13.78 -3.63
C LYS A 95 15.46 -12.36 -3.16
N ARG A 96 16.62 -12.12 -2.53
CA ARG A 96 17.02 -10.80 -2.08
C ARG A 96 17.18 -9.85 -3.27
N ARG A 97 16.63 -8.64 -3.15
CA ARG A 97 16.78 -7.58 -4.14
C ARG A 97 18.18 -6.98 -4.06
N LYS A 98 18.62 -6.33 -5.13
CA LYS A 98 19.95 -5.73 -5.24
C LYS A 98 19.97 -4.23 -4.97
N LYS A 99 18.79 -3.59 -4.84
CA LYS A 99 18.66 -2.14 -4.65
C LYS A 99 17.60 -1.83 -3.61
N ASP A 100 17.84 -0.83 -2.79
CA ASP A 100 16.90 -0.19 -1.89
C ASP A 100 16.75 1.29 -2.29
N SER A 101 15.66 1.66 -2.94
CA SER A 101 15.43 3.03 -3.41
C SER A 101 15.35 4.06 -2.28
N TYR A 102 15.19 3.61 -1.04
CA TYR A 102 15.08 4.46 0.14
C TYR A 102 16.41 4.60 0.90
N SER A 103 17.52 4.16 0.33
CA SER A 103 18.87 4.28 0.89
C SER A 103 19.76 5.11 0.00
N ASN A 104 20.87 5.64 0.55
CA ASN A 104 21.84 6.40 -0.20
C ASN A 104 22.33 5.63 -1.43
N ASN A 105 22.31 6.26 -2.60
CA ASN A 105 22.68 5.67 -3.90
C ASN A 105 21.92 4.38 -4.25
N GLY A 106 20.82 4.08 -3.57
CA GLY A 106 20.05 2.84 -3.76
C GLY A 106 20.75 1.60 -3.20
N GLU A 107 21.67 1.74 -2.26
CA GLU A 107 22.45 0.66 -1.67
C GLU A 107 21.61 -0.20 -0.72
N MET A 108 21.81 -1.53 -0.78
CA MET A 108 21.18 -2.49 0.11
C MET A 108 22.02 -2.72 1.38
N GLY A 109 21.33 -3.03 2.48
CA GLY A 109 21.95 -3.49 3.73
C GLY A 109 21.99 -2.46 4.86
N HIS A 110 21.50 -1.25 4.63
CA HIS A 110 21.33 -0.24 5.67
C HIS A 110 20.11 -0.50 6.57
N ARG A 111 19.08 -1.09 6.02
CA ARG A 111 17.88 -1.50 6.75
C ARG A 111 17.98 -2.99 7.11
N PRO A 112 17.68 -3.44 8.34
CA PRO A 112 17.57 -4.86 8.68
C PRO A 112 16.28 -5.48 8.15
N ASP A 113 16.25 -6.80 8.03
CA ASP A 113 15.00 -7.55 7.90
C ASP A 113 14.15 -7.35 9.16
N ARG A 114 12.83 -7.20 9.00
CA ARG A 114 11.91 -6.92 10.12
C ARG A 114 12.37 -5.72 10.96
N ALA A 115 12.62 -4.62 10.28
CA ALA A 115 13.29 -3.44 10.82
C ALA A 115 12.67 -2.94 12.13
N VAL A 116 11.33 -2.90 12.23
CA VAL A 116 10.64 -2.46 13.46
C VAL A 116 11.04 -3.32 14.66
N ILE A 117 11.10 -4.64 14.49
CA ILE A 117 11.48 -5.58 15.56
C ILE A 117 12.93 -5.35 15.96
N VAL A 118 13.84 -5.33 14.98
CA VAL A 118 15.28 -5.20 15.24
C VAL A 118 15.61 -3.87 15.93
N TYR A 119 15.06 -2.77 15.43
CA TYR A 119 15.31 -1.46 16.03
C TYR A 119 14.72 -1.35 17.44
N SER A 120 13.52 -1.87 17.68
CA SER A 120 12.92 -1.87 19.01
C SER A 120 13.75 -2.68 20.02
N GLN A 121 14.26 -3.84 19.61
CA GLN A 121 15.15 -4.66 20.43
C GLN A 121 16.46 -3.92 20.75
N LYS A 122 17.03 -3.21 19.78
CA LYS A 122 18.25 -2.40 20.00
C LYS A 122 18.00 -1.22 20.94
N VAL A 123 16.86 -0.55 20.83
CA VAL A 123 16.48 0.49 21.79
C VAL A 123 16.30 -0.10 23.20
N ARG A 124 15.64 -1.26 23.31
CA ARG A 124 15.45 -1.92 24.61
C ARG A 124 16.77 -2.41 25.22
N GLU A 125 17.75 -2.81 24.39
CA GLU A 125 19.10 -3.14 24.80
C GLU A 125 19.87 -1.89 25.30
N ALA A 126 19.69 -0.75 24.62
CA ALA A 126 20.33 0.51 25.01
C ALA A 126 19.71 1.15 26.25
N TYR A 127 18.37 1.05 26.38
CA TYR A 127 17.55 1.71 27.40
C TYR A 127 16.40 0.80 27.81
N HIS A 128 16.63 0.00 28.84
CA HIS A 128 15.68 -1.04 29.29
C HIS A 128 14.28 -0.50 29.60
N ASP A 129 14.21 0.70 30.17
CA ASP A 129 12.99 1.36 30.64
C ASP A 129 12.48 2.49 29.72
N ALA A 130 12.99 2.57 28.47
CA ALA A 130 12.52 3.57 27.53
C ALA A 130 11.12 3.25 27.00
N THR A 131 10.28 4.27 26.83
CA THR A 131 9.02 4.15 26.10
C THR A 131 9.29 3.91 24.60
N ILE A 132 8.74 2.84 24.06
CA ILE A 132 8.89 2.44 22.64
C ILE A 132 7.52 2.43 21.98
N LEU A 133 7.33 3.34 21.05
CA LEU A 133 6.13 3.48 20.23
C LEU A 133 6.47 3.02 18.80
N ILE A 134 5.75 2.03 18.28
CA ILE A 134 5.96 1.53 16.91
C ILE A 134 4.82 1.93 15.99
N GLY A 135 5.13 2.16 14.71
CA GLY A 135 4.14 2.58 13.72
C GLY A 135 4.60 2.37 12.29
N GLY A 136 3.91 3.02 11.36
CA GLY A 136 4.16 2.89 9.93
C GLY A 136 3.57 1.61 9.33
N ILE A 137 3.84 1.38 8.03
CA ILE A 137 3.19 0.30 7.26
C ILE A 137 3.50 -1.10 7.82
N GLU A 138 4.75 -1.37 8.20
CA GLU A 138 5.17 -2.68 8.71
C GLU A 138 4.46 -3.04 10.01
N ALA A 139 4.39 -2.11 10.97
CA ALA A 139 3.68 -2.30 12.21
C ALA A 139 2.16 -2.39 12.00
N SER A 140 1.62 -1.51 11.18
CA SER A 140 0.19 -1.44 10.87
C SER A 140 -0.36 -2.74 10.31
N LEU A 141 0.38 -3.39 9.40
CA LEU A 141 -0.05 -4.65 8.77
C LEU A 141 0.16 -5.90 9.65
N ARG A 142 0.95 -5.78 10.72
CA ARG A 142 1.29 -6.87 11.66
C ARG A 142 0.77 -6.61 13.08
N ARG A 143 -0.21 -5.72 13.23
CA ARG A 143 -0.73 -5.28 14.53
C ARG A 143 -1.42 -6.36 15.37
N LEU A 144 -1.91 -7.42 14.73
CA LEU A 144 -2.45 -8.64 15.33
C LEU A 144 -1.68 -9.86 14.81
N ALA A 145 -2.04 -11.05 15.22
CA ALA A 145 -1.48 -12.29 14.67
C ALA A 145 -1.65 -12.31 13.14
N HIS A 146 -0.59 -12.61 12.43
CA HIS A 146 -0.55 -12.51 10.98
C HIS A 146 0.25 -13.65 10.35
N TYR A 147 -0.15 -14.06 9.14
CA TYR A 147 0.65 -14.99 8.35
C TYR A 147 1.90 -14.28 7.80
N ASP A 148 3.06 -14.81 8.14
CA ASP A 148 4.35 -14.40 7.60
C ASP A 148 4.74 -15.29 6.43
N TYR A 149 4.78 -14.69 5.23
CA TYR A 149 5.08 -15.40 3.99
C TYR A 149 6.51 -15.98 3.95
N TRP A 150 7.48 -15.30 4.58
CA TRP A 150 8.89 -15.72 4.55
C TRP A 150 9.15 -16.91 5.46
N ASP A 151 8.53 -16.91 6.64
CA ASP A 151 8.62 -18.02 7.61
C ASP A 151 7.56 -19.12 7.37
N ASP A 152 6.59 -18.86 6.50
CA ASP A 152 5.44 -19.74 6.17
C ASP A 152 4.66 -20.19 7.42
N LYS A 153 4.43 -19.26 8.35
CA LYS A 153 3.71 -19.50 9.60
C LYS A 153 2.95 -18.28 10.11
N VAL A 154 2.01 -18.50 11.01
CA VAL A 154 1.37 -17.42 11.76
C VAL A 154 2.34 -16.93 12.85
N ARG A 155 2.62 -15.63 12.86
CA ARG A 155 3.42 -14.93 13.88
C ARG A 155 2.52 -14.16 14.83
N LYS A 156 3.04 -13.87 16.01
CA LYS A 156 2.40 -13.00 17.01
C LYS A 156 2.23 -11.57 16.47
N SER A 157 1.41 -10.78 17.14
CA SER A 157 1.41 -9.32 16.94
C SER A 157 2.83 -8.77 16.99
N ILE A 158 3.18 -7.86 16.09
CA ILE A 158 4.49 -7.21 16.07
C ILE A 158 4.75 -6.42 17.36
N LEU A 159 3.71 -5.97 18.06
CA LEU A 159 3.84 -5.34 19.37
C LEU A 159 4.57 -6.26 20.38
N ILE A 160 4.30 -7.56 20.31
CA ILE A 160 4.92 -8.57 21.17
C ILE A 160 6.33 -8.90 20.68
N ASP A 161 6.49 -9.18 19.37
CA ASP A 161 7.79 -9.55 18.79
C ASP A 161 8.81 -8.40 18.91
N ALA A 162 8.37 -7.15 18.84
CA ALA A 162 9.20 -5.96 19.01
C ALA A 162 9.46 -5.60 20.48
N ASN A 163 8.73 -6.20 21.44
CA ASN A 163 8.74 -5.80 22.86
C ASN A 163 8.51 -4.28 23.02
N ALA A 164 7.57 -3.73 22.25
CA ALA A 164 7.17 -2.33 22.29
C ALA A 164 6.03 -2.11 23.29
N ASP A 165 5.82 -0.86 23.70
CA ASP A 165 4.83 -0.51 24.71
C ASP A 165 3.48 -0.17 24.08
N LEU A 166 3.48 0.53 22.93
CA LEU A 166 2.27 0.89 22.20
C LEU A 166 2.52 0.85 20.68
N LEU A 167 1.52 0.43 19.91
CA LEU A 167 1.56 0.44 18.46
C LEU A 167 0.50 1.40 17.92
N MET A 168 0.91 2.29 17.02
CA MET A 168 0.00 3.12 16.21
C MET A 168 -0.19 2.48 14.83
N TYR A 169 -1.43 2.35 14.39
CA TYR A 169 -1.73 1.82 13.06
C TYR A 169 -2.59 2.77 12.23
N GLY A 170 -2.53 2.60 10.92
CA GLY A 170 -3.22 3.50 9.99
C GLY A 170 -2.49 4.83 9.81
N MET A 171 -3.25 5.89 9.59
CA MET A 171 -2.75 7.26 9.50
C MET A 171 -2.63 7.84 10.90
N GLY A 172 -1.42 8.15 11.33
CA GLY A 172 -1.09 8.38 12.72
C GLY A 172 -1.06 9.85 13.17
N GLU A 173 -1.49 10.80 12.33
CA GLU A 173 -1.36 12.24 12.63
C GLU A 173 -2.08 12.65 13.92
N ASN A 174 -3.32 12.17 14.12
CA ASN A 174 -4.08 12.48 15.33
C ASN A 174 -3.56 11.70 16.53
N SER A 175 -3.34 10.37 16.38
CA SER A 175 -2.87 9.55 17.50
C SER A 175 -1.54 10.01 18.05
N ILE A 176 -0.59 10.43 17.21
CA ILE A 176 0.72 10.85 17.70
C ILE A 176 0.65 12.14 18.53
N ILE A 177 -0.27 13.06 18.18
CA ILE A 177 -0.51 14.28 18.97
C ILE A 177 -1.08 13.90 20.32
N GLU A 178 -2.15 13.10 20.35
CA GLU A 178 -2.82 12.68 21.59
C GLU A 178 -1.86 11.90 22.51
N ILE A 179 -1.05 10.99 21.97
CA ILE A 179 -0.02 10.26 22.72
C ILE A 179 1.03 11.21 23.27
N ALA A 180 1.56 12.11 22.44
CA ALA A 180 2.61 13.03 22.85
C ALA A 180 2.16 13.99 23.98
N GLU A 181 0.95 14.54 23.83
CA GLU A 181 0.34 15.43 24.84
C GLU A 181 0.05 14.67 26.16
N ALA A 182 -0.42 13.42 26.08
CA ALA A 182 -0.66 12.58 27.26
C ALA A 182 0.64 12.25 28.02
N LEU A 183 1.68 11.83 27.30
CA LEU A 183 3.00 11.57 27.88
C LEU A 183 3.64 12.83 28.47
N ASP A 184 3.48 13.98 27.80
CA ASP A 184 3.98 15.27 28.28
C ASP A 184 3.25 15.73 29.54
N ALA A 185 1.97 15.40 29.67
CA ALA A 185 1.19 15.62 30.89
C ALA A 185 1.54 14.65 32.05
N GLY A 186 2.45 13.67 31.78
CA GLY A 186 2.94 12.74 32.80
C GLY A 186 2.14 11.44 32.92
N LEU A 187 1.26 11.11 31.98
CA LEU A 187 0.59 9.80 31.95
C LEU A 187 1.60 8.71 31.56
N ASP A 188 1.42 7.52 32.15
CA ASP A 188 2.19 6.35 31.71
C ASP A 188 1.67 5.83 30.35
N VAL A 189 2.57 5.36 29.49
CA VAL A 189 2.20 4.80 28.18
C VAL A 189 1.23 3.62 28.29
N HIS A 190 1.31 2.86 29.37
CA HIS A 190 0.44 1.71 29.62
C HIS A 190 -0.99 2.11 30.04
N ASP A 191 -1.21 3.37 30.42
CA ASP A 191 -2.55 3.92 30.71
C ASP A 191 -3.25 4.44 29.44
N LEU A 192 -2.54 4.54 28.29
CA LEU A 192 -3.08 5.03 27.02
C LEU A 192 -3.88 3.95 26.28
N THR A 193 -4.82 3.31 26.97
CA THR A 193 -5.61 2.17 26.46
C THR A 193 -6.85 2.58 25.67
N TYR A 194 -7.20 3.87 25.70
CA TYR A 194 -8.44 4.43 25.17
C TYR A 194 -8.28 5.13 23.81
N LEU A 195 -7.07 5.25 23.30
CA LEU A 195 -6.78 6.03 22.09
C LEU A 195 -7.14 5.24 20.82
N ASP A 196 -7.92 5.85 19.93
CA ASP A 196 -8.21 5.28 18.62
C ASP A 196 -6.93 5.11 17.77
N GLY A 197 -6.93 4.12 16.88
CA GLY A 197 -5.78 3.85 16.02
C GLY A 197 -4.57 3.25 16.73
N THR A 198 -4.76 2.72 17.94
CA THR A 198 -3.69 2.10 18.73
C THR A 198 -3.91 0.61 19.00
N VAL A 199 -2.83 -0.06 19.35
CA VAL A 199 -2.83 -1.46 19.84
C VAL A 199 -1.96 -1.51 21.09
N PHE A 200 -2.48 -2.09 22.14
CA PHE A 200 -1.80 -2.23 23.42
C PHE A 200 -1.88 -3.67 23.95
N LYS A 201 -1.13 -3.95 24.99
CA LYS A 201 -1.09 -5.25 25.68
C LYS A 201 -1.57 -5.08 27.11
N THR A 202 -2.45 -5.98 27.60
CA THR A 202 -2.91 -5.97 28.98
C THR A 202 -3.13 -7.38 29.53
N LYS A 203 -3.01 -7.52 30.84
CA LYS A 203 -3.46 -8.71 31.58
C LYS A 203 -4.81 -8.48 32.27
N ASP A 204 -5.22 -7.23 32.35
CA ASP A 204 -6.42 -6.79 33.04
C ASP A 204 -7.57 -6.60 32.05
N LEU A 205 -8.60 -7.42 32.19
CA LEU A 205 -9.81 -7.33 31.37
C LEU A 205 -10.61 -6.04 31.62
N SER A 206 -10.47 -5.41 32.80
CA SER A 206 -11.15 -4.15 33.10
C SER A 206 -10.66 -2.96 32.26
N MET A 207 -9.48 -3.10 31.63
CA MET A 207 -8.91 -2.12 30.69
C MET A 207 -9.50 -2.24 29.30
N ILE A 208 -10.33 -3.25 29.02
CA ILE A 208 -10.90 -3.52 27.71
C ILE A 208 -12.33 -2.96 27.67
N PRO A 209 -12.72 -2.17 26.65
CA PRO A 209 -14.09 -1.68 26.52
C PRO A 209 -15.11 -2.83 26.47
N ASP A 210 -16.27 -2.65 27.11
CA ASP A 210 -17.35 -3.67 27.18
C ASP A 210 -17.83 -4.09 25.77
N ASP A 211 -17.90 -3.15 24.83
CA ASP A 211 -18.30 -3.40 23.44
C ASP A 211 -17.10 -3.82 22.57
N HIS A 212 -16.53 -4.98 22.85
CA HIS A 212 -15.42 -5.56 22.09
C HIS A 212 -15.80 -6.88 21.41
N ILE A 213 -14.96 -7.32 20.48
CA ILE A 213 -15.06 -8.64 19.84
C ILE A 213 -13.83 -9.46 20.21
N MET A 214 -14.08 -10.60 20.86
CA MET A 214 -13.04 -11.58 21.13
C MET A 214 -12.69 -12.35 19.85
N LEU A 215 -11.42 -12.31 19.45
CA LEU A 215 -10.89 -13.10 18.34
C LEU A 215 -10.56 -14.53 18.80
N PRO A 216 -10.44 -15.51 17.90
CA PRO A 216 -9.78 -16.77 18.19
C PRO A 216 -8.40 -16.51 18.83
N SER A 217 -8.00 -17.37 19.78
CA SER A 217 -6.69 -17.21 20.44
C SER A 217 -5.53 -17.39 19.47
N PHE A 218 -4.36 -16.82 19.81
CA PHE A 218 -3.14 -17.06 19.05
C PHE A 218 -2.83 -18.56 18.92
N PHE A 219 -3.08 -19.32 19.99
CA PHE A 219 -2.90 -20.77 19.98
C PHE A 219 -3.81 -21.44 18.93
N ASP A 220 -5.11 -21.14 18.94
CA ASP A 220 -6.06 -21.71 17.97
C ASP A 220 -5.68 -21.35 16.53
N MET A 221 -5.33 -20.10 16.26
CA MET A 221 -4.94 -19.62 14.94
C MET A 221 -3.66 -20.27 14.39
N THR A 222 -2.76 -20.70 15.26
CA THR A 222 -1.52 -21.41 14.84
C THR A 222 -1.75 -22.88 14.56
N HIS A 223 -2.81 -23.50 15.11
CA HIS A 223 -3.10 -24.92 14.97
C HIS A 223 -4.24 -25.22 14.00
N ASP A 224 -5.15 -24.25 13.78
CA ASP A 224 -6.27 -24.40 12.84
C ASP A 224 -6.35 -23.22 11.86
N LYS A 225 -6.11 -23.47 10.59
CA LYS A 225 -6.24 -22.49 9.50
C LYS A 225 -7.63 -21.87 9.42
N LYS A 226 -8.67 -22.61 9.80
CA LYS A 226 -10.05 -22.10 9.82
C LYS A 226 -10.24 -21.03 10.89
N GLU A 227 -9.63 -21.20 12.06
CA GLU A 227 -9.64 -20.20 13.13
C GLU A 227 -8.89 -18.93 12.70
N TYR A 228 -7.76 -19.08 12.00
CA TYR A 228 -7.08 -17.93 11.40
C TYR A 228 -7.97 -17.22 10.35
N ALA A 229 -8.66 -17.97 9.48
CA ALA A 229 -9.59 -17.39 8.50
C ALA A 229 -10.75 -16.63 9.18
N LYS A 230 -11.32 -17.17 10.26
CA LYS A 230 -12.36 -16.52 11.06
C LYS A 230 -11.86 -15.20 11.67
N SER A 231 -10.68 -15.25 12.33
CA SER A 231 -10.05 -14.06 12.91
C SER A 231 -9.88 -12.98 11.86
N PHE A 232 -9.29 -13.32 10.70
CA PHE A 232 -9.09 -12.34 9.63
C PHE A 232 -10.42 -11.81 9.06
N GLY A 233 -11.44 -12.64 8.96
CA GLY A 233 -12.79 -12.24 8.56
C GLY A 233 -13.42 -11.21 9.50
N ILE A 234 -13.17 -11.34 10.82
CA ILE A 234 -13.59 -10.35 11.81
C ILE A 234 -12.78 -9.06 11.65
N GLN A 235 -11.47 -9.13 11.52
CA GLN A 235 -10.59 -7.97 11.28
C GLN A 235 -11.01 -7.20 10.02
N TYR A 236 -11.30 -7.90 8.92
CA TYR A 236 -11.73 -7.30 7.65
C TYR A 236 -13.02 -6.49 7.77
N ARG A 237 -13.95 -6.92 8.62
CA ARG A 237 -15.22 -6.21 8.88
C ARG A 237 -15.08 -5.03 9.83
N ASN A 238 -13.94 -4.92 10.56
CA ASN A 238 -13.70 -3.90 11.57
C ASN A 238 -12.54 -2.97 11.17
N THR A 239 -12.62 -2.38 9.96
CA THR A 239 -11.58 -1.51 9.39
C THR A 239 -11.98 -0.04 9.28
N ASP A 240 -13.12 0.34 9.85
CA ASP A 240 -13.69 1.67 9.70
C ASP A 240 -13.98 2.32 11.07
N HIS A 241 -13.59 3.57 11.25
CA HIS A 241 -13.76 4.29 12.52
C HIS A 241 -15.19 4.29 13.05
N TYR A 242 -16.19 4.49 12.16
CA TYR A 242 -17.58 4.70 12.57
C TYR A 242 -18.30 3.43 13.03
N ASN A 243 -17.88 2.27 12.53
CA ASN A 243 -18.59 1.02 12.78
C ASN A 243 -17.72 -0.13 13.30
N ALA A 244 -16.41 0.06 13.39
CA ALA A 244 -15.53 -0.95 13.98
C ALA A 244 -15.67 -0.98 15.51
N LYS A 245 -15.49 -2.17 16.04
CA LYS A 245 -15.36 -2.44 17.48
C LYS A 245 -13.90 -2.67 17.84
N THR A 246 -13.61 -2.55 19.13
CA THR A 246 -12.34 -3.02 19.69
C THR A 246 -12.20 -4.52 19.49
N LEU A 247 -11.03 -4.97 19.01
CA LEU A 247 -10.72 -6.37 18.81
C LEU A 247 -9.75 -6.87 19.88
N VAL A 248 -10.04 -8.01 20.47
CA VAL A 248 -9.24 -8.58 21.56
C VAL A 248 -8.71 -9.94 21.12
N GLU A 249 -7.40 -10.08 21.06
CA GLU A 249 -6.71 -11.29 20.68
C GLU A 249 -6.09 -11.95 21.90
N PRO A 250 -6.59 -13.14 22.34
CA PRO A 250 -6.07 -13.81 23.52
C PRO A 250 -4.72 -14.48 23.25
N TYR A 251 -3.80 -14.32 24.21
CA TYR A 251 -2.54 -15.03 24.36
C TYR A 251 -2.50 -15.78 25.70
N GLU A 252 -1.50 -16.60 25.91
CA GLU A 252 -1.31 -17.23 27.20
C GLU A 252 -0.96 -16.19 28.28
N GLY A 253 -1.90 -15.92 29.19
CA GLY A 253 -1.73 -15.03 30.32
C GLY A 253 -1.84 -13.52 30.04
N PHE A 254 -2.20 -13.09 28.80
CA PHE A 254 -2.45 -11.69 28.46
C PHE A 254 -3.29 -11.55 27.18
N TYR A 255 -3.65 -10.33 26.85
CA TYR A 255 -4.42 -9.96 25.66
C TYR A 255 -3.67 -8.89 24.85
N VAL A 256 -3.76 -8.97 23.52
CA VAL A 256 -3.46 -7.87 22.60
C VAL A 256 -4.78 -7.24 22.20
N VAL A 257 -4.92 -5.95 22.42
CA VAL A 257 -6.15 -5.19 22.22
C VAL A 257 -5.94 -4.17 21.11
N GLN A 258 -6.68 -4.29 20.02
CA GLN A 258 -6.72 -3.29 18.96
C GLN A 258 -7.94 -2.40 19.17
N ASN A 259 -7.71 -1.13 19.48
CA ASN A 259 -8.76 -0.11 19.47
C ASN A 259 -9.31 0.10 18.05
N ARG A 260 -10.47 0.73 17.94
CA ARG A 260 -11.03 1.05 16.61
C ARG A 260 -10.08 1.98 15.83
N PRO A 261 -10.17 2.01 14.48
CA PRO A 261 -9.34 2.89 13.67
C PRO A 261 -9.56 4.37 14.00
N ASN A 262 -8.54 5.19 13.73
CA ASN A 262 -8.68 6.64 13.76
C ASN A 262 -9.80 7.12 12.84
N ARG A 263 -10.45 8.22 13.22
CA ARG A 263 -11.31 8.93 12.29
C ARG A 263 -10.51 9.45 11.09
N PRO A 264 -11.13 9.52 9.91
CA PRO A 264 -10.53 10.22 8.78
C PRO A 264 -10.23 11.68 9.15
N LEU A 265 -9.12 12.22 8.64
CA LEU A 265 -8.84 13.64 8.77
C LEU A 265 -9.94 14.45 8.04
N THR A 266 -10.34 15.56 8.63
CA THR A 266 -11.09 16.59 7.91
C THR A 266 -10.22 17.18 6.80
N GLN A 267 -10.83 17.86 5.82
CA GLN A 267 -10.09 18.53 4.76
C GLN A 267 -9.08 19.55 5.32
N MET A 268 -9.49 20.33 6.32
CA MET A 268 -8.64 21.32 6.97
C MET A 268 -7.43 20.68 7.65
N GLU A 269 -7.62 19.63 8.46
CA GLU A 269 -6.51 18.89 9.11
C GLU A 269 -5.56 18.28 8.07
N PHE A 270 -6.12 17.80 6.95
CA PHE A 270 -5.31 17.24 5.88
C PHE A 270 -4.51 18.34 5.16
N ASP A 271 -5.09 19.48 4.90
CA ASP A 271 -4.42 20.66 4.33
C ASP A 271 -3.33 21.19 5.26
N ASP A 272 -3.61 21.30 6.57
CA ASP A 272 -2.65 21.73 7.59
C ASP A 272 -1.44 20.79 7.65
N THR A 273 -1.67 19.48 7.58
CA THR A 273 -0.58 18.48 7.53
C THR A 273 0.37 18.72 6.34
N TYR A 274 -0.16 19.08 5.17
CA TYR A 274 0.65 19.34 3.97
C TYR A 274 1.21 20.76 3.90
N ALA A 275 0.72 21.67 4.73
CA ALA A 275 1.24 23.03 4.86
C ALA A 275 2.50 23.11 5.75
N LEU A 276 2.83 22.06 6.52
CA LEU A 276 4.01 22.01 7.39
C LEU A 276 5.30 22.30 6.61
N PRO A 277 6.36 22.80 7.29
CA PRO A 277 7.54 23.36 6.64
C PRO A 277 8.53 22.30 6.13
N TYR A 278 8.08 21.38 5.29
CA TYR A 278 8.92 20.36 4.67
C TYR A 278 10.02 20.98 3.79
N GLN A 279 11.22 20.38 3.81
CA GLN A 279 12.32 20.74 2.91
C GLN A 279 12.09 20.24 1.48
N ARG A 280 11.21 19.26 1.27
CA ARG A 280 10.87 18.60 0.01
C ARG A 280 12.05 17.91 -0.69
N THR A 281 13.06 17.57 0.08
CA THR A 281 14.26 16.87 -0.38
C THR A 281 14.82 15.99 0.72
N TYR A 282 15.88 15.26 0.42
CA TYR A 282 16.61 14.45 1.39
C TYR A 282 17.67 15.28 2.12
N HIS A 283 18.09 14.80 3.30
CA HIS A 283 19.08 15.45 4.14
C HIS A 283 20.43 15.59 3.40
N PRO A 284 21.16 16.71 3.54
CA PRO A 284 22.41 16.98 2.82
C PRO A 284 23.57 15.99 3.08
N SER A 285 23.46 15.15 4.11
CA SER A 285 24.44 14.09 4.38
C SER A 285 24.44 12.95 3.36
N TYR A 286 23.43 12.88 2.48
CA TYR A 286 23.34 11.88 1.43
C TYR A 286 23.75 12.46 0.08
N ASP A 287 24.36 11.62 -0.78
CA ASP A 287 24.65 11.99 -2.16
C ASP A 287 23.39 11.99 -3.01
N TYR A 288 22.58 10.93 -2.89
CA TYR A 288 21.36 10.75 -3.68
C TYR A 288 20.43 9.68 -3.10
N ILE A 289 19.15 10.00 -2.97
CA ILE A 289 18.09 9.06 -2.57
C ILE A 289 17.14 8.83 -3.74
N PRO A 290 17.16 7.65 -4.40
CA PRO A 290 16.36 7.41 -5.60
C PRO A 290 14.84 7.61 -5.42
N ALA A 291 14.29 7.34 -4.24
CA ALA A 291 12.87 7.46 -3.96
C ALA A 291 12.32 8.89 -4.12
N ILE A 292 13.18 9.93 -4.10
CA ILE A 292 12.74 11.32 -4.27
C ILE A 292 12.22 11.60 -5.68
N GLU A 293 12.74 10.90 -6.70
CA GLU A 293 12.40 11.14 -8.10
C GLU A 293 10.91 10.92 -8.41
N GLU A 294 10.29 9.98 -7.70
CA GLU A 294 8.87 9.67 -7.90
C GLU A 294 7.93 10.74 -7.31
N VAL A 295 8.39 11.48 -6.31
CA VAL A 295 7.53 12.35 -5.50
C VAL A 295 7.87 13.83 -5.58
N ARG A 296 9.11 14.22 -5.92
CA ARG A 296 9.62 15.60 -5.87
C ARG A 296 8.69 16.60 -6.55
N PHE A 297 8.18 16.25 -7.72
CA PHE A 297 7.30 17.08 -8.53
C PHE A 297 5.89 16.49 -8.68
N SER A 298 5.44 15.79 -7.65
CA SER A 298 4.12 15.16 -7.58
C SER A 298 3.30 15.73 -6.43
N LEU A 299 1.98 15.71 -6.57
CA LEU A 299 1.01 16.18 -5.59
C LEU A 299 0.14 15.03 -5.10
N ILE A 300 0.09 14.81 -3.79
CA ILE A 300 -0.88 13.90 -3.19
C ILE A 300 -2.18 14.66 -2.98
N SER A 301 -3.21 14.30 -3.72
CA SER A 301 -4.51 14.97 -3.68
C SER A 301 -5.51 14.33 -2.72
N ASN A 302 -5.33 13.04 -2.45
CA ASN A 302 -6.26 12.26 -1.62
C ASN A 302 -5.57 11.07 -0.96
N ARG A 303 -6.20 10.55 0.09
CA ARG A 303 -5.89 9.30 0.79
C ARG A 303 -7.15 8.45 0.91
N GLY A 304 -6.96 7.16 1.23
CA GLY A 304 -8.04 6.18 1.31
C GLY A 304 -8.42 5.62 -0.06
N CYS A 305 -9.11 4.49 -0.08
CA CYS A 305 -9.53 3.86 -1.33
C CYS A 305 -10.76 2.96 -1.11
N PHE A 306 -11.92 3.37 -1.61
CA PHE A 306 -13.13 2.54 -1.55
C PHE A 306 -13.16 1.41 -2.62
N GLY A 307 -12.13 1.32 -3.46
CA GLY A 307 -11.94 0.19 -4.38
C GLY A 307 -11.79 -1.14 -3.67
N ALA A 308 -11.18 -1.12 -2.48
CA ALA A 308 -11.12 -2.24 -1.53
C ALA A 308 -10.68 -3.58 -2.15
N CYS A 309 -9.74 -3.57 -3.11
CA CYS A 309 -9.20 -4.78 -3.72
C CYS A 309 -8.63 -5.71 -2.65
N ASN A 310 -8.94 -7.00 -2.71
CA ASN A 310 -8.65 -7.96 -1.64
C ASN A 310 -7.15 -8.21 -1.41
N PHE A 311 -6.31 -7.93 -2.39
CA PHE A 311 -4.84 -8.06 -2.32
C PHE A 311 -4.12 -6.79 -1.86
N CYS A 312 -4.85 -5.67 -1.72
CA CYS A 312 -4.24 -4.36 -1.49
C CYS A 312 -4.16 -4.03 0.01
N ALA A 313 -2.94 -3.84 0.52
CA ALA A 313 -2.69 -3.48 1.91
C ALA A 313 -3.15 -2.06 2.27
N LEU A 314 -3.34 -1.17 1.29
CA LEU A 314 -3.74 0.22 1.53
C LEU A 314 -5.08 0.33 2.25
N ASN A 315 -6.01 -0.61 2.04
CA ASN A 315 -7.29 -0.62 2.74
C ASN A 315 -7.14 -0.77 4.26
N PHE A 316 -6.17 -1.58 4.69
CA PHE A 316 -5.87 -1.82 6.11
C PHE A 316 -5.03 -0.71 6.74
N HIS A 317 -4.32 0.06 5.90
CA HIS A 317 -3.45 1.13 6.37
C HIS A 317 -4.09 2.53 6.24
N GLN A 318 -4.69 2.87 5.10
CA GLN A 318 -5.28 4.19 4.88
C GLN A 318 -6.82 4.23 5.04
N GLY A 319 -7.45 3.05 5.13
CA GLY A 319 -8.90 2.96 5.20
C GLY A 319 -9.60 3.09 3.84
N ARG A 320 -10.94 3.03 3.88
CA ARG A 320 -11.81 3.01 2.69
C ARG A 320 -12.52 4.33 2.44
N ILE A 321 -12.46 5.28 3.38
CA ILE A 321 -13.06 6.60 3.26
C ILE A 321 -12.06 7.54 2.60
N ILE A 322 -12.49 8.24 1.57
CA ILE A 322 -11.63 9.20 0.88
C ILE A 322 -11.50 10.47 1.71
N GLN A 323 -10.26 10.90 1.88
CA GLN A 323 -9.86 12.17 2.46
C GLN A 323 -9.19 12.97 1.36
N SER A 324 -9.69 14.16 1.04
CA SER A 324 -9.19 14.98 -0.06
C SER A 324 -8.69 16.32 0.44
N ARG A 325 -7.59 16.77 -0.13
CA ARG A 325 -7.07 18.12 0.07
C ARG A 325 -7.89 19.12 -0.74
N SER A 326 -7.95 20.36 -0.25
CA SER A 326 -8.55 21.47 -0.98
C SER A 326 -7.75 21.82 -2.24
N HIS A 327 -8.39 22.48 -3.18
CA HIS A 327 -7.70 23.01 -4.37
C HIS A 327 -6.65 24.05 -3.98
N GLU A 328 -6.95 24.86 -2.98
CA GLU A 328 -6.09 25.92 -2.47
C GLU A 328 -4.78 25.33 -1.93
N SER A 329 -4.87 24.30 -1.09
CA SER A 329 -3.72 23.58 -0.53
C SER A 329 -2.83 23.00 -1.63
N LEU A 330 -3.43 22.38 -2.65
CA LEU A 330 -2.70 21.77 -3.78
C LEU A 330 -2.07 22.83 -4.69
N VAL A 331 -2.73 23.96 -4.90
CA VAL A 331 -2.19 25.09 -5.68
C VAL A 331 -1.01 25.73 -4.96
N GLU A 332 -1.10 25.95 -3.65
CA GLU A 332 0.01 26.51 -2.87
C GLU A 332 1.22 25.55 -2.85
N GLU A 333 1.00 24.26 -2.77
CA GLU A 333 2.08 23.28 -2.91
C GLU A 333 2.69 23.30 -4.32
N ALA A 334 1.86 23.38 -5.37
CA ALA A 334 2.34 23.49 -6.75
C ALA A 334 3.18 24.73 -6.97
N LYS A 335 2.81 25.89 -6.39
CA LYS A 335 3.62 27.12 -6.43
C LYS A 335 5.00 26.94 -5.80
N LYS A 336 5.09 26.19 -4.67
CA LYS A 336 6.39 25.85 -4.07
C LYS A 336 7.23 24.95 -4.99
N ILE A 337 6.60 23.99 -5.65
CA ILE A 337 7.25 23.11 -6.63
C ILE A 337 7.78 23.89 -7.83
N ILE A 338 7.03 24.86 -8.33
CA ILE A 338 7.41 25.70 -9.48
C ILE A 338 8.67 26.52 -9.18
N GLN A 339 8.90 26.90 -7.92
CA GLN A 339 10.08 27.65 -7.49
C GLN A 339 11.35 26.80 -7.38
N ASP A 340 11.25 25.46 -7.45
CA ASP A 340 12.40 24.57 -7.44
C ASP A 340 13.21 24.78 -8.73
N PRO A 341 14.55 25.03 -8.64
CA PRO A 341 15.40 25.33 -9.81
C PRO A 341 15.48 24.16 -10.82
N ASP A 342 15.20 22.94 -10.37
CA ASP A 342 15.18 21.77 -11.22
C ASP A 342 13.81 21.51 -11.88
N PHE A 343 12.79 22.30 -11.53
CA PHE A 343 11.46 22.14 -12.12
C PHE A 343 11.45 22.57 -13.59
N LYS A 344 11.13 21.64 -14.48
CA LYS A 344 11.11 21.88 -15.95
C LYS A 344 9.72 22.19 -16.51
N GLY A 345 8.75 22.48 -15.63
CA GLY A 345 7.37 22.77 -16.01
C GLY A 345 6.44 21.55 -16.01
N TYR A 346 6.86 20.42 -15.44
CA TYR A 346 6.10 19.18 -15.46
C TYR A 346 5.72 18.76 -14.04
N ILE A 347 4.41 18.81 -13.72
CA ILE A 347 3.88 18.13 -12.54
C ILE A 347 3.72 16.65 -12.93
N HIS A 348 4.46 15.78 -12.28
CA HIS A 348 4.59 14.38 -12.67
C HIS A 348 3.36 13.54 -12.32
N ASP A 349 2.66 13.89 -11.25
CA ASP A 349 1.43 13.23 -10.83
C ASP A 349 0.57 14.14 -9.95
N VAL A 350 -0.74 13.98 -10.04
CA VAL A 350 -1.72 14.56 -9.12
C VAL A 350 -2.65 13.42 -8.71
N GLY A 351 -2.37 12.80 -7.57
CA GLY A 351 -3.09 11.56 -7.25
C GLY A 351 -3.01 11.13 -5.81
N GLY A 352 -3.13 9.84 -5.62
CA GLY A 352 -3.15 9.14 -4.35
C GLY A 352 -3.23 7.64 -4.59
N PRO A 353 -3.78 6.83 -3.68
CA PRO A 353 -3.98 5.39 -3.89
C PRO A 353 -4.79 5.08 -5.16
N THR A 354 -5.71 5.97 -5.51
CA THR A 354 -6.48 5.99 -6.75
C THR A 354 -6.71 7.45 -7.13
N ALA A 355 -6.18 7.88 -8.28
CA ALA A 355 -6.13 9.30 -8.64
C ALA A 355 -7.51 9.95 -8.79
N ASN A 356 -8.46 9.24 -9.39
CA ASN A 356 -9.80 9.77 -9.67
C ASN A 356 -10.82 9.58 -8.53
N PHE A 357 -10.37 9.33 -7.30
CA PHE A 357 -11.23 9.32 -6.12
C PHE A 357 -11.04 10.61 -5.34
N ARG A 358 -12.02 11.51 -5.42
CA ARG A 358 -11.98 12.81 -4.72
C ARG A 358 -13.02 12.95 -3.63
N PHE A 359 -13.97 12.03 -3.55
CA PHE A 359 -15.06 12.06 -2.58
C PHE A 359 -15.28 10.68 -1.94
N PRO A 360 -15.86 10.61 -0.73
CA PRO A 360 -16.42 9.37 -0.21
C PRO A 360 -17.36 8.71 -1.22
N SER A 361 -17.40 7.39 -1.26
CA SER A 361 -18.17 6.66 -2.28
C SER A 361 -19.68 6.93 -2.24
N CYS A 362 -20.21 7.35 -1.10
CA CYS A 362 -21.60 7.72 -0.89
C CYS A 362 -21.76 8.52 0.41
N GLU A 363 -22.89 9.18 0.59
CA GLU A 363 -23.20 9.97 1.79
C GLU A 363 -23.17 9.14 3.07
N LYS A 364 -23.59 7.86 2.99
CA LYS A 364 -23.54 6.96 4.15
C LYS A 364 -22.12 6.84 4.75
N GLN A 365 -21.07 6.89 3.93
CA GLN A 365 -19.70 6.79 4.44
C GLN A 365 -19.31 7.92 5.39
N THR A 366 -19.89 9.09 5.26
CA THR A 366 -19.57 10.25 6.11
C THR A 366 -20.25 10.20 7.47
N THR A 367 -21.27 9.37 7.65
CA THR A 367 -22.06 9.28 8.88
C THR A 367 -22.02 7.91 9.54
N HIS A 368 -21.96 6.85 8.76
CA HIS A 368 -22.01 5.45 9.25
C HIS A 368 -20.78 4.63 8.83
N GLY A 369 -19.83 5.25 8.13
CA GLY A 369 -18.62 4.59 7.67
C GLY A 369 -18.80 3.66 6.47
N ALA A 370 -17.73 2.97 6.13
CA ALA A 370 -17.70 2.01 5.04
C ALA A 370 -18.48 0.74 5.39
N CYS A 371 -19.18 0.17 4.43
CA CYS A 371 -19.96 -1.06 4.64
C CYS A 371 -19.05 -2.23 5.03
N PRO A 372 -19.27 -2.93 6.17
CA PRO A 372 -18.39 -4.01 6.64
C PRO A 372 -18.37 -5.23 5.71
N THR A 373 -19.50 -5.51 5.02
CA THR A 373 -19.70 -6.73 4.24
C THR A 373 -19.77 -6.51 2.74
N ARG A 374 -19.72 -5.25 2.27
CA ARG A 374 -19.87 -4.91 0.85
C ARG A 374 -18.76 -3.99 0.37
N GLN A 375 -18.23 -4.27 -0.81
CA GLN A 375 -17.35 -3.36 -1.56
C GLN A 375 -18.19 -2.46 -2.48
N CYS A 376 -17.73 -1.21 -2.68
CA CYS A 376 -18.50 -0.21 -3.42
C CYS A 376 -18.57 -0.49 -4.93
N LEU A 377 -17.54 -1.16 -5.48
CA LEU A 377 -17.38 -1.40 -6.91
C LEU A 377 -17.52 -2.88 -7.31
N TRP A 378 -17.53 -3.79 -6.34
CA TRP A 378 -17.59 -5.24 -6.60
C TRP A 378 -18.71 -5.90 -5.77
N PRO A 379 -19.37 -6.96 -6.29
CA PRO A 379 -19.28 -7.54 -7.66
C PRO A 379 -19.95 -6.66 -8.73
N LYS A 380 -20.81 -5.77 -8.32
CA LYS A 380 -21.47 -4.73 -9.14
C LYS A 380 -21.41 -3.40 -8.39
N PRO A 381 -21.42 -2.26 -9.07
CA PRO A 381 -21.41 -0.96 -8.41
C PRO A 381 -22.58 -0.85 -7.43
N CYS A 382 -22.31 -0.27 -6.27
CA CYS A 382 -23.34 -0.01 -5.27
C CYS A 382 -24.36 0.98 -5.84
N ARG A 383 -25.65 0.77 -5.58
CA ARG A 383 -26.71 1.70 -6.02
C ARG A 383 -26.58 3.10 -5.42
N GLN A 384 -25.88 3.22 -4.29
CA GLN A 384 -25.61 4.49 -3.61
C GLN A 384 -24.27 5.11 -4.03
N LEU A 385 -23.55 4.49 -4.98
CA LEU A 385 -22.26 4.98 -5.42
C LEU A 385 -22.41 6.36 -6.07
N ARG A 386 -21.74 7.36 -5.51
CA ARG A 386 -21.56 8.67 -6.14
C ARG A 386 -20.45 8.56 -7.18
N VAL A 387 -20.76 8.84 -8.42
CA VAL A 387 -19.80 8.92 -9.52
C VAL A 387 -19.72 10.37 -9.96
N ASP A 388 -18.58 11.01 -9.70
CA ASP A 388 -18.39 12.44 -9.96
C ASP A 388 -16.90 12.73 -10.13
N HIS A 389 -16.50 13.19 -11.31
CA HIS A 389 -15.15 13.62 -11.63
C HIS A 389 -15.01 15.15 -11.78
N SER A 390 -16.07 15.91 -11.53
CA SER A 390 -16.08 17.37 -11.76
C SER A 390 -15.03 18.12 -10.93
N ASP A 391 -14.87 17.75 -9.65
CA ASP A 391 -13.86 18.32 -8.75
C ASP A 391 -12.44 18.03 -9.23
N TYR A 392 -12.16 16.77 -9.60
CA TYR A 392 -10.84 16.38 -10.09
C TYR A 392 -10.51 17.06 -11.43
N LEU A 393 -11.50 17.16 -12.32
CA LEU A 393 -11.39 17.89 -13.57
C LEU A 393 -11.06 19.37 -13.34
N ALA A 394 -11.77 20.02 -12.41
CA ALA A 394 -11.53 21.42 -12.05
C ALA A 394 -10.13 21.62 -11.45
N LEU A 395 -9.70 20.73 -10.57
CA LEU A 395 -8.35 20.72 -9.99
C LEU A 395 -7.27 20.63 -11.07
N LEU A 396 -7.37 19.67 -11.98
CA LEU A 396 -6.38 19.46 -13.04
C LEU A 396 -6.30 20.67 -13.97
N LYS A 397 -7.44 21.28 -14.33
CA LYS A 397 -7.48 22.51 -15.12
C LYS A 397 -6.82 23.69 -14.38
N LYS A 398 -7.10 23.85 -13.07
CA LYS A 398 -6.52 24.90 -12.23
C LYS A 398 -5.00 24.77 -12.15
N LEU A 399 -4.48 23.57 -11.90
CA LEU A 399 -3.04 23.30 -11.84
C LEU A 399 -2.35 23.52 -13.21
N ARG A 400 -3.00 23.13 -14.30
CA ARG A 400 -2.48 23.30 -15.66
C ARG A 400 -2.41 24.78 -16.09
N SER A 401 -3.24 25.65 -15.49
CA SER A 401 -3.26 27.08 -15.80
C SER A 401 -2.23 27.91 -15.02
N LEU A 402 -1.50 27.29 -14.07
CA LEU A 402 -0.48 28.01 -13.30
C LEU A 402 0.69 28.42 -14.19
N GLU A 403 1.16 29.66 -14.01
CA GLU A 403 2.36 30.14 -14.66
C GLU A 403 3.57 29.24 -14.31
N GLY A 404 4.39 28.90 -15.30
CA GLY A 404 5.51 27.97 -15.15
C GLY A 404 5.15 26.49 -15.34
N VAL A 405 3.86 26.12 -15.35
CA VAL A 405 3.43 24.74 -15.60
C VAL A 405 3.16 24.53 -17.09
N LYS A 406 3.90 23.64 -17.70
CA LYS A 406 3.72 23.22 -19.11
C LYS A 406 2.74 22.06 -19.23
N LYS A 407 2.82 21.09 -18.31
CA LYS A 407 1.91 19.92 -18.28
C LYS A 407 1.72 19.39 -16.87
N VAL A 408 0.54 18.83 -16.66
CA VAL A 408 0.17 18.08 -15.45
C VAL A 408 -0.16 16.65 -15.89
N PHE A 409 0.56 15.67 -15.36
CA PHE A 409 0.31 14.27 -15.66
C PHE A 409 -0.46 13.58 -14.53
N VAL A 410 -1.16 12.51 -14.88
CA VAL A 410 -1.78 11.57 -13.95
C VAL A 410 -1.11 10.22 -14.17
N ARG A 411 -0.24 9.83 -13.22
CA ARG A 411 0.52 8.57 -13.24
C ARG A 411 0.02 7.57 -12.21
N SER A 412 -0.56 8.04 -11.12
CA SER A 412 -1.30 7.21 -10.17
C SER A 412 -2.43 6.47 -10.88
N GLY A 413 -2.74 5.27 -10.43
CA GLY A 413 -3.73 4.45 -11.10
C GLY A 413 -5.11 5.10 -11.19
N ILE A 414 -5.68 5.07 -12.39
CA ILE A 414 -7.09 5.43 -12.64
C ILE A 414 -7.95 4.17 -12.43
N ARG A 415 -8.99 4.29 -11.60
CA ARG A 415 -10.03 3.26 -11.52
C ARG A 415 -10.91 3.37 -12.76
N TYR A 416 -10.59 2.54 -13.75
CA TYR A 416 -11.29 2.53 -15.03
C TYR A 416 -12.77 2.15 -14.90
N ASP A 417 -13.11 1.28 -13.94
CA ASP A 417 -14.50 0.90 -13.63
C ASP A 417 -15.30 2.09 -13.11
N TYR A 418 -14.75 2.86 -12.16
CA TYR A 418 -15.39 4.08 -11.65
C TYR A 418 -15.56 5.12 -12.77
N LEU A 419 -14.54 5.27 -13.63
CA LEU A 419 -14.61 6.14 -14.80
C LEU A 419 -15.70 5.71 -15.80
N MET A 420 -15.91 4.40 -15.97
CA MET A 420 -16.93 3.87 -16.88
C MET A 420 -18.36 4.04 -16.36
N TYR A 421 -18.54 4.27 -15.06
CA TYR A 421 -19.85 4.57 -14.47
C TYR A 421 -20.25 6.04 -14.57
N ASP A 422 -19.32 6.91 -14.96
CA ASP A 422 -19.61 8.32 -15.23
C ASP A 422 -20.43 8.44 -16.52
N GLN A 423 -21.53 9.18 -16.43
CA GLN A 423 -22.42 9.43 -17.58
C GLN A 423 -21.85 10.53 -18.50
N ASP A 424 -20.93 11.34 -17.97
CA ASP A 424 -20.28 12.42 -18.72
C ASP A 424 -18.86 12.02 -19.13
N ASP A 425 -18.57 12.10 -20.42
CA ASP A 425 -17.25 11.81 -20.98
C ASP A 425 -16.24 12.98 -20.85
N THR A 426 -16.65 14.11 -20.31
CA THR A 426 -15.82 15.34 -20.26
C THR A 426 -14.50 15.09 -19.55
N PHE A 427 -14.53 14.46 -18.38
CA PHE A 427 -13.30 14.12 -17.66
C PHE A 427 -12.43 13.13 -18.44
N PHE A 428 -13.02 12.10 -19.04
CA PHE A 428 -12.25 11.13 -19.82
C PHE A 428 -11.57 11.75 -21.03
N LYS A 429 -12.25 12.67 -21.73
CA LYS A 429 -11.68 13.43 -22.84
C LYS A 429 -10.56 14.36 -22.36
N GLU A 430 -10.75 15.11 -21.28
CA GLU A 430 -9.71 15.96 -20.69
C GLU A 430 -8.46 15.13 -20.31
N LEU A 431 -8.66 13.97 -19.67
CA LEU A 431 -7.58 13.06 -19.30
C LEU A 431 -6.73 12.66 -20.52
N ILE A 432 -7.38 12.20 -21.60
CA ILE A 432 -6.73 11.81 -22.87
C ILE A 432 -6.03 13.02 -23.49
N GLN A 433 -6.69 14.17 -23.55
CA GLN A 433 -6.19 15.34 -24.24
C GLN A 433 -4.94 15.92 -23.58
N HIS A 434 -4.89 15.97 -22.26
CA HIS A 434 -3.94 16.81 -21.52
C HIS A 434 -3.06 16.10 -20.51
N HIS A 435 -3.50 14.95 -19.95
CA HIS A 435 -2.89 14.39 -18.73
C HIS A 435 -2.21 13.03 -18.91
N ILE A 436 -2.25 12.46 -20.11
CA ILE A 436 -1.56 11.19 -20.44
C ILE A 436 -0.31 11.49 -21.27
N SER A 437 0.83 10.97 -20.84
CA SER A 437 2.15 11.17 -21.49
C SER A 437 2.45 10.19 -22.64
N GLY A 438 1.42 9.56 -23.23
CA GLY A 438 1.56 8.54 -24.29
C GLY A 438 1.13 7.13 -23.84
N GLN A 439 1.17 6.85 -22.54
CA GLN A 439 0.71 5.58 -21.98
C GLN A 439 -0.21 5.82 -20.77
N LEU A 440 -1.36 5.15 -20.78
CA LEU A 440 -2.23 5.06 -19.62
C LEU A 440 -2.08 3.68 -18.97
N LYS A 441 -1.64 3.67 -17.72
CA LYS A 441 -1.52 2.46 -16.91
C LYS A 441 -2.85 2.18 -16.24
N VAL A 442 -3.36 0.97 -16.39
CA VAL A 442 -4.60 0.50 -15.76
C VAL A 442 -4.39 -0.88 -15.17
N ALA A 443 -5.13 -1.20 -14.13
CA ALA A 443 -4.93 -2.40 -13.35
C ALA A 443 -6.17 -3.33 -13.41
N PRO A 444 -6.42 -4.04 -14.54
CA PRO A 444 -7.44 -5.09 -14.59
C PRO A 444 -7.06 -6.29 -13.71
N GLU A 445 -5.75 -6.53 -13.50
CA GLU A 445 -5.12 -7.58 -12.71
C GLU A 445 -5.27 -8.99 -13.30
N HIS A 446 -6.42 -9.35 -13.82
CA HIS A 446 -6.71 -10.63 -14.46
C HIS A 446 -7.87 -10.47 -15.47
N ILE A 447 -8.22 -11.58 -16.16
CA ILE A 447 -9.33 -11.62 -17.13
C ILE A 447 -10.39 -12.66 -16.75
N SER A 448 -10.00 -13.73 -16.06
CA SER A 448 -10.95 -14.72 -15.58
C SER A 448 -11.83 -14.13 -14.48
N ASN A 449 -13.16 -14.16 -14.68
CA ASN A 449 -14.12 -13.61 -13.72
C ASN A 449 -14.04 -14.33 -12.36
N GLN A 450 -13.75 -15.64 -12.36
CA GLN A 450 -13.53 -16.42 -11.15
C GLN A 450 -12.38 -15.83 -10.29
N VAL A 451 -11.29 -15.44 -10.92
CA VAL A 451 -10.13 -14.82 -10.23
C VAL A 451 -10.44 -13.40 -9.82
N LEU A 452 -11.09 -12.63 -10.69
CA LEU A 452 -11.50 -11.25 -10.42
C LEU A 452 -12.45 -11.16 -9.21
N ASP A 453 -13.33 -12.13 -9.02
CA ASP A 453 -14.18 -12.24 -7.82
C ASP A 453 -13.36 -12.40 -6.54
N LYS A 454 -12.31 -13.22 -6.56
CA LYS A 454 -11.40 -13.37 -5.42
C LYS A 454 -10.47 -12.16 -5.21
N MET A 455 -10.25 -11.37 -6.24
CA MET A 455 -9.52 -10.09 -6.16
C MET A 455 -10.39 -8.91 -5.69
N GLY A 456 -11.72 -9.03 -5.75
CA GLY A 456 -12.64 -7.90 -5.53
C GLY A 456 -12.55 -6.86 -6.65
N LYS A 457 -12.41 -7.33 -7.91
CA LYS A 457 -12.27 -6.51 -9.11
C LYS A 457 -13.48 -6.64 -10.03
N PRO A 458 -13.78 -5.64 -10.85
CA PRO A 458 -14.85 -5.72 -11.83
C PRO A 458 -14.57 -6.83 -12.85
N HIS A 459 -15.62 -7.42 -13.39
CA HIS A 459 -15.54 -8.46 -14.39
C HIS A 459 -14.96 -7.96 -15.73
N ARG A 460 -14.46 -8.91 -16.53
CA ARG A 460 -13.77 -8.71 -17.80
C ARG A 460 -14.53 -7.81 -18.77
N GLU A 461 -15.86 -7.99 -18.85
CA GLU A 461 -16.70 -7.28 -19.81
C GLU A 461 -16.66 -5.75 -19.64
N LEU A 462 -16.49 -5.28 -18.39
CA LEU A 462 -16.36 -3.85 -18.12
C LEU A 462 -14.99 -3.32 -18.57
N TYR A 463 -13.94 -4.12 -18.38
CA TYR A 463 -12.61 -3.77 -18.85
C TYR A 463 -12.55 -3.70 -20.38
N GLU A 464 -13.14 -4.66 -21.10
CA GLU A 464 -13.20 -4.64 -22.55
C GLU A 464 -13.96 -3.41 -23.07
N LYS A 465 -15.11 -3.07 -22.48
CA LYS A 465 -15.82 -1.82 -22.80
C LYS A 465 -14.99 -0.58 -22.58
N PHE A 466 -14.19 -0.54 -21.51
CA PHE A 466 -13.26 0.56 -21.25
C PHE A 466 -12.19 0.65 -22.33
N VAL A 467 -11.59 -0.47 -22.73
CA VAL A 467 -10.57 -0.52 -23.79
C VAL A 467 -11.13 0.02 -25.12
N ASP A 468 -12.35 -0.40 -25.49
CA ASP A 468 -13.00 0.04 -26.73
C ASP A 468 -13.32 1.54 -26.68
N LYS A 469 -13.84 2.02 -25.55
CA LYS A 469 -14.12 3.45 -25.35
C LYS A 469 -12.84 4.29 -25.41
N TYR A 470 -11.76 3.83 -24.77
CA TYR A 470 -10.46 4.50 -24.80
C TYR A 470 -9.89 4.61 -26.23
N LYS A 471 -9.93 3.51 -26.99
CA LYS A 471 -9.47 3.50 -28.40
C LYS A 471 -10.30 4.45 -29.27
N ARG A 472 -11.63 4.44 -29.11
CA ARG A 472 -12.54 5.33 -29.84
C ARG A 472 -12.21 6.79 -29.56
N LEU A 473 -12.13 7.19 -28.27
CA LEU A 473 -11.84 8.57 -27.88
C LEU A 473 -10.45 9.02 -28.36
N ASN A 474 -9.42 8.15 -28.27
CA ASN A 474 -8.09 8.47 -28.82
C ASN A 474 -8.16 8.78 -30.33
N LYS A 475 -8.92 7.98 -31.10
CA LYS A 475 -9.10 8.22 -32.54
C LYS A 475 -9.85 9.51 -32.80
N GLU A 476 -10.95 9.77 -32.10
CA GLU A 476 -11.75 11.01 -32.21
C GLU A 476 -10.90 12.26 -31.91
N MET A 477 -9.98 12.17 -30.97
CA MET A 477 -9.13 13.28 -30.51
C MET A 477 -7.76 13.33 -31.22
N ASN A 478 -7.56 12.50 -32.24
CA ASN A 478 -6.30 12.37 -32.99
C ASN A 478 -5.08 12.15 -32.08
N LYS A 479 -5.21 11.26 -31.08
CA LYS A 479 -4.13 10.88 -30.15
C LYS A 479 -3.61 9.49 -30.48
N ASN A 480 -2.31 9.30 -30.25
CA ASN A 480 -1.65 8.00 -30.37
C ASN A 480 -1.12 7.56 -28.99
N GLN A 481 -2.04 7.10 -28.14
CA GLN A 481 -1.74 6.69 -26.77
C GLN A 481 -2.08 5.20 -26.61
N TYR A 482 -1.31 4.54 -25.71
CA TYR A 482 -1.41 3.11 -25.49
C TYR A 482 -1.90 2.80 -24.08
N LEU A 483 -2.67 1.72 -23.93
CA LEU A 483 -2.99 1.14 -22.64
C LEU A 483 -1.89 0.15 -22.23
N VAL A 484 -1.46 0.25 -20.96
CA VAL A 484 -0.54 -0.69 -20.34
C VAL A 484 -1.27 -1.39 -19.20
N PRO A 485 -1.79 -2.61 -19.44
CA PRO A 485 -2.48 -3.36 -18.39
C PRO A 485 -1.49 -3.95 -17.39
N TYR A 486 -1.70 -3.69 -16.11
CA TYR A 486 -1.07 -4.44 -15.04
C TYR A 486 -1.83 -5.74 -14.83
N LEU A 487 -1.10 -6.86 -14.84
CA LEU A 487 -1.65 -8.20 -14.71
C LEU A 487 -0.84 -8.98 -13.67
N MET A 488 -1.56 -9.81 -12.91
CA MET A 488 -1.01 -10.57 -11.80
C MET A 488 -1.22 -12.07 -12.02
N SER A 489 -0.17 -12.87 -11.84
CA SER A 489 -0.26 -14.33 -11.84
C SER A 489 -0.39 -14.90 -10.43
N SER A 490 -0.91 -16.11 -10.33
CA SER A 490 -0.92 -16.92 -9.10
C SER A 490 -1.66 -16.29 -7.90
N HIS A 491 -2.62 -15.40 -8.15
CA HIS A 491 -3.52 -14.91 -7.10
C HIS A 491 -4.42 -16.08 -6.60
N PRO A 492 -4.80 -16.13 -5.32
CA PRO A 492 -5.83 -17.08 -4.86
C PRO A 492 -7.06 -17.07 -5.76
N GLY A 493 -7.52 -18.25 -6.17
CA GLY A 493 -8.56 -18.45 -7.18
C GLY A 493 -8.04 -18.68 -8.60
N SER A 494 -6.75 -18.42 -8.89
CA SER A 494 -6.16 -18.64 -10.21
C SER A 494 -5.61 -20.06 -10.34
N ASP A 495 -6.34 -20.90 -11.06
CA ASP A 495 -5.90 -22.23 -11.49
C ASP A 495 -5.25 -22.17 -12.89
N LEU A 496 -4.82 -23.32 -13.42
CA LEU A 496 -4.22 -23.40 -14.74
C LEU A 496 -5.19 -22.98 -15.86
N ASN A 497 -6.49 -23.28 -15.73
CA ASN A 497 -7.47 -22.90 -16.74
C ASN A 497 -7.65 -21.38 -16.79
N SER A 498 -7.74 -20.72 -15.64
CA SER A 498 -7.80 -19.26 -15.54
C SER A 498 -6.54 -18.60 -16.09
N ALA A 499 -5.36 -19.18 -15.84
CA ALA A 499 -4.09 -18.68 -16.38
C ALA A 499 -4.01 -18.86 -17.91
N ILE A 500 -4.56 -19.94 -18.45
CA ILE A 500 -4.64 -20.17 -19.90
C ILE A 500 -5.62 -19.18 -20.54
N GLU A 501 -6.78 -18.93 -19.91
CA GLU A 501 -7.74 -17.91 -20.36
C GLU A 501 -7.06 -16.53 -20.48
N LEU A 502 -6.22 -16.16 -19.50
CA LEU A 502 -5.44 -14.92 -19.56
C LEU A 502 -4.42 -14.95 -20.72
N ALA A 503 -3.75 -16.08 -20.96
CA ALA A 503 -2.80 -16.22 -22.07
C ALA A 503 -3.52 -16.13 -23.43
N GLU A 504 -4.70 -16.71 -23.58
CA GLU A 504 -5.53 -16.60 -24.78
C GLU A 504 -5.94 -15.14 -25.03
N TYR A 505 -6.40 -14.43 -23.99
CA TYR A 505 -6.71 -13.00 -24.09
C TYR A 505 -5.49 -12.17 -24.53
N LEU A 506 -4.31 -12.39 -23.95
CA LEU A 506 -3.07 -11.70 -24.33
C LEU A 506 -2.67 -12.00 -25.79
N ARG A 507 -2.92 -13.22 -26.26
CA ARG A 507 -2.74 -13.58 -27.68
C ARG A 507 -3.66 -12.76 -28.58
N ASP A 508 -4.95 -12.67 -28.23
CA ASP A 508 -5.99 -12.06 -29.04
C ASP A 508 -5.82 -10.55 -29.16
N ILE A 509 -5.37 -9.89 -28.09
CA ILE A 509 -5.04 -8.45 -28.11
C ILE A 509 -3.61 -8.17 -28.61
N HIS A 510 -2.86 -9.21 -29.02
CA HIS A 510 -1.46 -9.12 -29.47
C HIS A 510 -0.51 -8.44 -28.47
N HIS A 511 -0.81 -8.52 -27.19
CA HIS A 511 0.00 -7.96 -26.10
C HIS A 511 0.87 -9.03 -25.45
N GLN A 512 2.13 -8.71 -25.19
CA GLN A 512 3.02 -9.54 -24.38
C GLN A 512 3.62 -8.71 -23.27
N PRO A 513 3.25 -8.96 -22.02
CA PRO A 513 3.81 -8.24 -20.88
C PRO A 513 5.33 -8.43 -20.82
N GLU A 514 6.08 -7.33 -20.74
CA GLU A 514 7.54 -7.38 -20.51
C GLU A 514 7.84 -7.85 -19.08
N GLN A 515 7.07 -7.35 -18.13
CA GLN A 515 7.14 -7.72 -16.72
C GLN A 515 5.83 -8.37 -16.30
N VAL A 516 5.93 -9.41 -15.49
CA VAL A 516 4.81 -10.11 -14.88
C VAL A 516 4.97 -10.03 -13.37
N GLN A 517 3.92 -9.61 -12.68
CA GLN A 517 3.87 -9.65 -11.24
C GLN A 517 3.19 -10.95 -10.79
N ASP A 518 3.84 -11.68 -9.88
CA ASP A 518 3.16 -12.73 -9.15
C ASP A 518 2.45 -12.11 -7.94
N PHE A 519 1.35 -12.72 -7.51
CA PHE A 519 0.72 -12.36 -6.25
C PHE A 519 1.74 -12.41 -5.11
N TYR A 520 1.84 -11.31 -4.39
CA TYR A 520 2.73 -11.17 -3.24
C TYR A 520 1.90 -11.24 -1.95
N PRO A 521 2.05 -12.30 -1.14
CA PRO A 521 1.30 -12.42 0.11
C PRO A 521 1.75 -11.39 1.15
N THR A 522 1.18 -10.18 1.07
CA THR A 522 1.46 -9.10 2.01
C THR A 522 0.57 -9.26 3.25
N PRO A 523 1.10 -9.20 4.48
CA PRO A 523 0.29 -9.25 5.69
C PRO A 523 -0.84 -8.21 5.70
N GLY A 524 -1.92 -8.48 6.41
CA GLY A 524 -3.06 -7.56 6.50
C GLY A 524 -3.92 -7.47 5.23
N THR A 525 -3.87 -8.44 4.32
CA THR A 525 -4.75 -8.49 3.14
C THR A 525 -5.62 -9.73 3.12
N LEU A 526 -6.84 -9.59 2.60
CA LEU A 526 -7.79 -10.70 2.47
C LEU A 526 -7.23 -11.82 1.59
N SER A 527 -6.55 -11.45 0.49
CA SER A 527 -5.92 -12.41 -0.41
C SER A 527 -4.78 -13.19 0.25
N THR A 528 -4.05 -12.58 1.19
CA THR A 528 -3.01 -13.30 1.95
C THR A 528 -3.62 -14.31 2.93
N ALA A 529 -4.74 -13.97 3.56
CA ALA A 529 -5.49 -14.92 4.37
C ALA A 529 -6.03 -16.09 3.53
N MET A 530 -6.60 -15.83 2.34
CA MET A 530 -6.97 -16.88 1.37
C MET A 530 -5.77 -17.73 0.96
N TYR A 531 -4.61 -17.10 0.70
CA TYR A 531 -3.40 -17.81 0.29
C TYR A 531 -2.91 -18.81 1.34
N TYR A 532 -2.94 -18.41 2.61
CA TYR A 532 -2.51 -19.27 3.71
C TYR A 532 -3.52 -20.37 4.02
N THR A 533 -4.79 -19.98 4.17
CA THR A 533 -5.83 -20.88 4.69
C THR A 533 -6.49 -21.75 3.62
N GLU A 534 -6.43 -21.34 2.34
CA GLU A 534 -7.21 -21.94 1.23
C GLU A 534 -8.72 -21.80 1.45
N LEU A 535 -9.12 -20.84 2.29
CA LEU A 535 -10.50 -20.45 2.57
C LEU A 535 -10.70 -18.95 2.30
N ASP A 536 -11.88 -18.57 1.87
CA ASP A 536 -12.29 -17.18 1.81
C ASP A 536 -12.73 -16.72 3.22
N PRO A 537 -12.02 -15.79 3.89
CA PRO A 537 -12.36 -15.38 5.25
C PRO A 537 -13.75 -14.73 5.40
N ARG A 538 -14.41 -14.36 4.30
CA ARG A 538 -15.74 -13.74 4.32
C ARG A 538 -16.86 -14.73 4.60
N ASP A 539 -16.72 -15.96 4.10
CA ASP A 539 -17.75 -17.00 4.13
C ASP A 539 -17.21 -18.42 4.39
N LEU A 540 -15.91 -18.58 4.54
CA LEU A 540 -15.18 -19.83 4.76
C LEU A 540 -15.31 -20.84 3.61
N THR A 541 -15.66 -20.40 2.40
CA THR A 541 -15.69 -21.25 1.22
C THR A 541 -14.27 -21.58 0.75
N PRO A 542 -14.01 -22.80 0.21
CA PRO A 542 -12.72 -23.20 -0.32
C PRO A 542 -12.26 -22.29 -1.46
N VAL A 543 -10.96 -21.98 -1.48
CA VAL A 543 -10.28 -21.19 -2.52
C VAL A 543 -9.08 -21.97 -3.04
N TYR A 544 -9.00 -22.15 -4.35
CA TYR A 544 -7.82 -22.72 -4.98
C TYR A 544 -6.60 -21.80 -4.81
N VAL A 545 -5.45 -22.36 -4.48
CA VAL A 545 -4.19 -21.63 -4.33
C VAL A 545 -3.04 -22.39 -4.98
N ALA A 546 -2.36 -21.76 -5.93
CA ALA A 546 -1.11 -22.29 -6.50
C ALA A 546 0.01 -22.25 -5.45
N LYS A 547 0.27 -23.36 -4.79
CA LYS A 547 1.26 -23.45 -3.68
C LYS A 547 2.66 -23.78 -4.17
N THR A 548 2.79 -24.65 -5.16
CA THR A 548 4.10 -25.14 -5.60
C THR A 548 4.85 -24.11 -6.44
N PRO A 549 6.18 -24.01 -6.31
CA PRO A 549 6.99 -23.15 -7.17
C PRO A 549 6.80 -23.43 -8.67
N LYS A 550 6.60 -24.71 -9.02
CA LYS A 550 6.39 -25.15 -10.41
C LYS A 550 5.08 -24.62 -10.98
N GLU A 551 4.01 -24.69 -10.23
CA GLU A 551 2.68 -24.21 -10.62
C GLU A 551 2.67 -22.70 -10.81
N LYS A 552 3.26 -21.94 -9.88
CA LYS A 552 3.47 -20.49 -10.03
C LYS A 552 4.30 -20.15 -11.26
N ALA A 553 5.37 -20.93 -11.51
CA ALA A 553 6.21 -20.75 -12.70
C ALA A 553 5.42 -21.02 -14.01
N MET A 554 4.53 -22.03 -14.04
CA MET A 554 3.66 -22.31 -15.18
C MET A 554 2.68 -21.16 -15.44
N GLN A 555 2.00 -20.65 -14.42
CA GLN A 555 1.07 -19.53 -14.56
C GLN A 555 1.79 -18.26 -15.07
N ARG A 556 2.98 -17.97 -14.56
CA ARG A 556 3.80 -16.85 -15.07
C ARG A 556 4.25 -17.07 -16.49
N ALA A 557 4.69 -18.28 -16.84
CA ALA A 557 5.13 -18.62 -18.18
C ALA A 557 4.02 -18.46 -19.23
N LEU A 558 2.77 -18.79 -18.89
CA LEU A 558 1.59 -18.60 -19.72
C LEU A 558 1.38 -17.13 -20.10
N MET A 559 1.62 -16.18 -19.21
CA MET A 559 1.54 -14.75 -19.52
C MET A 559 2.64 -14.29 -20.50
N GLN A 560 3.75 -15.01 -20.55
CA GLN A 560 4.90 -14.75 -21.43
C GLN A 560 5.19 -15.93 -22.35
N TYR A 561 4.14 -16.55 -22.88
CA TYR A 561 4.20 -17.81 -23.64
C TYR A 561 5.08 -17.76 -24.90
N ARG A 562 5.32 -16.56 -25.48
CA ARG A 562 6.18 -16.38 -26.65
C ARG A 562 7.68 -16.45 -26.35
N ARG A 563 8.08 -16.33 -25.06
CA ARG A 563 9.49 -16.39 -24.68
C ARG A 563 10.01 -17.82 -24.82
N PRO A 564 11.10 -18.07 -25.57
CA PRO A 564 11.61 -19.43 -25.82
C PRO A 564 11.92 -20.20 -24.53
N GLN A 565 12.43 -19.53 -23.50
CA GLN A 565 12.74 -20.14 -22.22
C GLN A 565 11.51 -20.66 -21.46
N ASN A 566 10.33 -20.16 -21.78
CA ASN A 566 9.07 -20.54 -21.14
C ASN A 566 8.40 -21.73 -21.82
N TYR A 567 8.90 -22.16 -22.99
CA TYR A 567 8.26 -23.17 -23.84
C TYR A 567 7.88 -24.46 -23.07
N HIS A 568 8.80 -25.02 -22.29
CA HIS A 568 8.56 -26.27 -21.56
C HIS A 568 7.46 -26.13 -20.52
N LEU A 569 7.46 -25.03 -19.76
CA LEU A 569 6.44 -24.75 -18.74
C LEU A 569 5.06 -24.53 -19.36
N VAL A 570 5.00 -23.82 -20.50
CA VAL A 570 3.75 -23.58 -21.25
C VAL A 570 3.22 -24.91 -21.82
N TYR A 571 4.09 -25.73 -22.44
CA TYR A 571 3.72 -27.03 -22.98
C TYR A 571 3.15 -27.95 -21.88
N GLU A 572 3.83 -28.02 -20.74
CA GLU A 572 3.39 -28.82 -19.60
C GLU A 572 2.05 -28.31 -19.01
N ALA A 573 1.91 -26.99 -18.84
CA ALA A 573 0.68 -26.38 -18.35
C ALA A 573 -0.52 -26.70 -19.25
N LEU A 574 -0.35 -26.58 -20.59
CA LEU A 574 -1.39 -26.90 -21.56
C LEU A 574 -1.74 -28.39 -21.56
N THR A 575 -0.75 -29.26 -21.37
CA THR A 575 -0.96 -30.72 -21.29
C THR A 575 -1.72 -31.10 -20.02
N LEU A 576 -1.32 -30.57 -18.86
CA LEU A 576 -1.99 -30.81 -17.59
C LEU A 576 -3.44 -30.31 -17.59
N ALA A 577 -3.68 -29.15 -18.19
CA ALA A 577 -5.01 -28.59 -18.32
C ALA A 577 -5.84 -29.21 -19.46
N LYS A 578 -5.31 -30.22 -20.19
CA LYS A 578 -5.95 -30.86 -21.35
C LYS A 578 -6.28 -29.88 -22.48
N ARG A 579 -5.49 -28.81 -22.62
CA ARG A 579 -5.63 -27.76 -23.66
C ARG A 579 -4.58 -27.91 -24.76
N THR A 580 -4.33 -29.15 -25.20
CA THR A 580 -3.42 -29.43 -26.32
C THR A 580 -3.88 -28.86 -27.66
N ASP A 581 -5.14 -28.45 -27.77
CA ASP A 581 -5.70 -27.68 -28.89
C ASP A 581 -5.01 -26.30 -29.09
N LEU A 582 -4.32 -25.80 -28.09
CA LEU A 582 -3.53 -24.58 -28.12
C LEU A 582 -2.06 -24.80 -28.52
N ILE A 583 -1.67 -26.05 -28.84
CA ILE A 583 -0.36 -26.41 -29.34
C ILE A 583 -0.50 -26.71 -30.83
N GLY A 584 0.03 -25.85 -31.70
CA GLY A 584 -0.14 -26.04 -33.16
C GLY A 584 0.29 -24.83 -33.98
N PHE A 585 -0.13 -24.83 -35.26
CA PHE A 585 0.19 -23.76 -36.21
C PHE A 585 -0.97 -22.79 -36.49
N GLN A 586 -2.14 -23.05 -35.91
CA GLN A 586 -3.33 -22.22 -36.10
C GLN A 586 -3.20 -20.91 -35.29
N LYS A 587 -3.98 -19.89 -35.69
CA LYS A 587 -3.98 -18.58 -35.01
C LYS A 587 -4.35 -18.66 -33.51
N LYS A 588 -5.20 -19.63 -33.16
CA LYS A 588 -5.61 -19.85 -31.77
C LYS A 588 -4.53 -20.45 -30.87
N CYS A 589 -3.46 -21.03 -31.46
CA CYS A 589 -2.43 -21.72 -30.69
C CYS A 589 -1.49 -20.74 -30.00
N LEU A 590 -1.08 -21.05 -28.77
CA LEU A 590 -0.12 -20.28 -27.99
C LEU A 590 1.32 -20.62 -28.36
N ILE A 591 1.61 -21.92 -28.56
CA ILE A 591 2.95 -22.42 -28.92
C ILE A 591 2.89 -23.39 -30.08
N LYS A 592 4.03 -23.55 -30.78
CA LYS A 592 4.19 -24.53 -31.86
C LYS A 592 4.63 -25.90 -31.28
N PRO A 593 4.30 -27.02 -31.94
CA PRO A 593 4.82 -28.33 -31.56
C PRO A 593 6.34 -28.38 -31.72
N LYS A 594 7.05 -29.05 -30.81
CA LYS A 594 8.51 -29.18 -30.84
C LYS A 594 8.93 -30.07 -32.01
N GLY A 595 9.90 -29.60 -32.79
CA GLY A 595 10.48 -30.42 -33.89
C GLY A 595 9.63 -30.55 -35.15
N GLN A 596 8.44 -29.98 -35.20
CA GLN A 596 7.58 -30.04 -36.38
C GLN A 596 7.69 -28.78 -37.21
N LYS A 597 7.87 -28.94 -38.58
CA LYS A 597 7.76 -27.84 -39.55
C LYS A 597 6.28 -27.61 -39.87
N ARG A 598 5.94 -26.37 -40.17
CA ARG A 598 4.59 -26.02 -40.65
C ARG A 598 4.25 -26.88 -41.87
N PRO A 599 3.11 -27.57 -41.92
CA PRO A 599 2.69 -28.27 -43.13
C PRO A 599 2.67 -27.28 -44.30
N LEU A 600 3.31 -27.62 -45.41
CA LEU A 600 3.21 -26.85 -46.64
C LEU A 600 1.72 -26.78 -46.99
N ARG A 601 1.18 -25.58 -47.23
CA ARG A 601 -0.14 -25.44 -47.86
C ARG A 601 -0.06 -26.16 -49.20
N ARG A 602 -0.75 -27.28 -49.37
CA ARG A 602 -1.04 -27.82 -50.68
C ARG A 602 -1.84 -26.75 -51.39
N GLY A 603 -1.24 -26.17 -52.43
CA GLY A 603 -1.92 -25.20 -53.26
C GLY A 603 -3.17 -25.84 -53.86
N SER A 604 -4.26 -25.19 -53.70
CA SER A 604 -5.46 -25.36 -54.50
C SER A 604 -5.48 -24.30 -55.58
#